data_0fa15e8ce71eddc2bcbcb11e312dfe4c
#
_entry.id   0fa15e8ce71eddc2bcbcb11e312dfe4c
#
_cell.length_a   1.000
_cell.length_b   1.000
_cell.length_c   1.000
_cell.angle_alpha   90.00
_cell.angle_beta   90.00
_cell.angle_gamma   90.00
#
_symmetry.space_group_name_H-M   'P 1'
#
loop_
_entity.id
_entity.type
_entity.pdbx_description
1 polymer ?
#
loop_
_entity_poly.entity_id
_entity_poly.type
_entity_poly.pdbx_seq_one_letter_code
_entity_poly.pdbx_strand_id
1 'polypeptide(L)'
;KVFHSCGNPAEAAAELNILVNPDLVVMDGTRSLVSYGEGDDAGEVRDTNMIIASGDRIANDIVGLSIIKSYGIWPNVVDKEVWDQPTIKRALELGLGRNKEEIKILGESLPRKEKFYEMMQTIHNLTGIPRA
;
A
#
# COMPACT_ATOMS: atom_id res chain seq x y z
N LYS A 1 20.06 -2.29 9.68
CA LYS A 1 21.26 -1.46 9.30
C LYS A 1 21.79 -1.76 7.89
N VAL A 2 21.50 -2.92 7.27
CA VAL A 2 21.96 -3.27 5.92
C VAL A 2 21.29 -2.43 4.83
N PHE A 3 20.00 -2.12 4.98
CA PHE A 3 19.24 -1.36 3.98
C PHE A 3 19.68 0.10 3.79
N HIS A 4 20.23 0.73 4.81
CA HIS A 4 20.71 2.12 4.71
C HIS A 4 22.03 2.28 3.95
N SER A 5 22.70 1.19 3.63
CA SER A 5 23.96 1.18 2.85
C SER A 5 23.76 0.91 1.36
N CYS A 6 22.53 0.61 0.91
CA CYS A 6 22.20 0.22 -0.47
C CYS A 6 21.61 1.36 -1.29
N GLY A 7 22.16 2.56 -1.26
CA GLY A 7 21.80 3.67 -2.14
C GLY A 7 20.33 4.14 -2.11
N ASN A 8 19.35 3.28 -2.45
CA ASN A 8 17.93 3.56 -2.42
C ASN A 8 17.18 2.44 -1.66
N PRO A 9 16.80 2.67 -0.38
CA PRO A 9 16.13 1.65 0.43
C PRO A 9 14.80 1.13 -0.16
N ALA A 10 14.08 1.98 -0.89
CA ALA A 10 12.80 1.62 -1.50
C ALA A 10 12.99 0.63 -2.66
N GLU A 11 14.01 0.83 -3.48
CA GLU A 11 14.36 -0.10 -4.57
C GLU A 11 14.91 -1.42 -4.01
N ALA A 12 15.77 -1.33 -2.99
CA ALA A 12 16.30 -2.52 -2.32
C ALA A 12 15.19 -3.39 -1.70
N ALA A 13 14.14 -2.78 -1.15
CA ALA A 13 12.98 -3.50 -0.66
C ALA A 13 12.25 -4.28 -1.77
N ALA A 14 12.09 -3.68 -2.95
CA ALA A 14 11.53 -4.38 -4.10
C ALA A 14 12.44 -5.53 -4.58
N GLU A 15 13.74 -5.30 -4.68
CA GLU A 15 14.72 -6.29 -5.14
C GLU A 15 14.81 -7.54 -4.25
N LEU A 16 14.69 -7.39 -2.94
CA LEU A 16 14.63 -8.53 -2.02
C LEU A 16 13.41 -9.45 -2.29
N ASN A 17 12.33 -8.88 -2.81
CA ASN A 17 11.14 -9.64 -3.14
C ASN A 17 11.28 -10.53 -4.39
N ILE A 18 12.38 -10.44 -5.14
CA ILE A 18 12.71 -11.38 -6.24
C ILE A 18 12.88 -12.80 -5.70
N LEU A 19 13.40 -12.94 -4.48
CA LEU A 19 13.70 -14.23 -3.87
C LEU A 19 12.49 -14.96 -3.30
N VAL A 20 11.36 -14.27 -3.19
CA VAL A 20 10.13 -14.80 -2.57
C VAL A 20 8.97 -14.66 -3.54
N ASN A 21 8.24 -15.73 -3.76
CA ASN A 21 7.03 -15.72 -4.59
C ASN A 21 5.83 -16.27 -3.80
N PRO A 22 5.16 -15.44 -2.98
CA PRO A 22 4.03 -15.90 -2.17
C PRO A 22 2.79 -16.15 -3.04
N ASP A 23 2.03 -17.20 -2.72
CA ASP A 23 0.72 -17.48 -3.32
C ASP A 23 -0.37 -16.55 -2.78
N LEU A 24 -0.19 -16.06 -1.55
CA LEU A 24 -1.11 -15.16 -0.87
C LEU A 24 -0.34 -14.19 0.03
N VAL A 25 -0.68 -12.92 -0.09
CA VAL A 25 -0.23 -11.85 0.82
C VAL A 25 -1.43 -11.35 1.61
N VAL A 26 -1.32 -11.36 2.92
CA VAL A 26 -2.34 -10.80 3.83
C VAL A 26 -1.71 -9.68 4.64
N MET A 27 -2.31 -8.50 4.55
CA MET A 27 -1.90 -7.31 5.29
C MET A 27 -2.92 -7.01 6.39
N ASP A 28 -2.45 -6.97 7.62
CA ASP A 28 -3.25 -6.45 8.74
C ASP A 28 -3.26 -4.92 8.68
N GLY A 29 -4.39 -4.37 8.24
CA GLY A 29 -4.67 -2.95 8.21
C GLY A 29 -5.68 -2.54 9.29
N THR A 30 -5.79 -3.27 10.40
CA THR A 30 -6.67 -2.86 11.49
C THR A 30 -6.23 -1.55 12.12
N ARG A 31 -4.91 -1.36 12.25
CA ARG A 31 -4.25 -0.12 12.67
C ARG A 31 -3.11 0.21 11.74
N SER A 32 -3.05 1.44 11.26
CA SER A 32 -2.03 1.87 10.31
C SER A 32 -1.24 3.07 10.85
N LEU A 33 0.07 3.02 10.69
CA LEU A 33 0.95 4.16 10.91
C LEU A 33 0.81 5.09 9.71
N VAL A 34 0.21 6.25 9.89
CA VAL A 34 -0.14 7.20 8.80
C VAL A 34 0.80 8.39 8.70
N SER A 35 1.74 8.51 9.63
CA SER A 35 2.88 9.42 9.54
C SER A 35 4.13 8.74 10.08
N TYR A 36 5.29 9.19 9.65
CA TYR A 36 6.57 8.75 10.20
C TYR A 36 7.09 9.81 11.17
N GLY A 37 7.47 9.40 12.37
CA GLY A 37 8.16 10.24 13.34
C GLY A 37 9.67 10.10 13.21
N GLU A 38 10.39 11.16 13.52
CA GLU A 38 11.85 11.15 13.66
C GLU A 38 12.25 11.10 15.12
N GLY A 39 13.28 10.31 15.43
CA GLY A 39 13.79 10.15 16.79
C GLY A 39 12.80 9.44 17.72
N ASP A 40 12.44 10.07 18.83
CA ASP A 40 11.52 9.53 19.83
C ASP A 40 10.04 9.73 19.48
N ASP A 41 9.73 10.42 18.36
CA ASP A 41 8.37 10.57 17.86
C ASP A 41 7.92 9.27 17.19
N ALA A 42 6.93 8.60 17.77
CA ALA A 42 6.42 7.32 17.28
C ALA A 42 5.57 7.44 16.02
N GLY A 43 5.35 8.65 15.50
CA GLY A 43 4.43 8.92 14.41
C GLY A 43 2.95 8.79 14.82
N GLU A 44 2.06 8.96 13.86
CA GLU A 44 0.61 8.95 14.10
C GLU A 44 -0.03 7.64 13.64
N VAL A 45 -0.80 7.02 14.52
CA VAL A 45 -1.51 5.76 14.26
C VAL A 45 -3.02 6.03 14.12
N ARG A 46 -3.66 5.38 13.16
CA ARG A 46 -5.11 5.41 12.93
C ARG A 46 -5.71 4.01 12.91
N ASP A 47 -6.92 3.88 13.43
CA ASP A 47 -7.71 2.66 13.34
C ASP A 47 -8.40 2.63 11.96
N THR A 48 -7.85 1.84 11.07
CA THR A 48 -8.35 1.68 9.69
C THR A 48 -9.31 0.51 9.58
N ASN A 49 -9.22 -0.46 10.49
CA ASN A 49 -10.12 -1.61 10.63
C ASN A 49 -10.36 -2.39 9.32
N MET A 50 -9.31 -2.59 8.56
CA MET A 50 -9.34 -3.34 7.29
C MET A 50 -8.36 -4.50 7.34
N ILE A 51 -8.70 -5.57 6.63
CA ILE A 51 -7.77 -6.64 6.27
C ILE A 51 -7.72 -6.67 4.74
N ILE A 52 -6.52 -6.72 4.20
CA ILE A 52 -6.27 -6.70 2.77
C ILE A 52 -5.62 -8.02 2.40
N ALA A 53 -6.12 -8.69 1.37
CA ALA A 53 -5.56 -9.94 0.90
C ALA A 53 -5.50 -9.96 -0.64
N SER A 54 -4.40 -10.45 -1.19
CA SER A 54 -4.20 -10.57 -2.63
C SER A 54 -3.21 -11.69 -2.95
N GLY A 55 -3.38 -12.35 -4.08
CA GLY A 55 -2.34 -13.18 -4.71
C GLY A 55 -1.27 -12.34 -5.42
N ASP A 56 -1.43 -11.02 -5.45
CA ASP A 56 -0.49 -10.08 -6.08
C ASP A 56 0.02 -9.08 -5.04
N ARG A 57 1.33 -9.03 -4.85
CA ARG A 57 1.97 -8.19 -3.81
C ARG A 57 1.86 -6.70 -4.13
N ILE A 58 1.93 -6.32 -5.42
CA ILE A 58 1.78 -4.90 -5.83
C ILE A 58 0.34 -4.45 -5.58
N ALA A 59 -0.66 -5.26 -5.92
CA ALA A 59 -2.05 -4.96 -5.64
C ALA A 59 -2.29 -4.73 -4.14
N ASN A 60 -1.66 -5.55 -3.29
CA ASN A 60 -1.75 -5.41 -1.84
C ASN A 60 -1.14 -4.09 -1.36
N ASP A 61 0.08 -3.76 -1.82
CA ASP A 61 0.80 -2.54 -1.46
C ASP A 61 0.09 -1.26 -1.96
N ILE A 62 -0.46 -1.27 -3.17
CA ILE A 62 -1.23 -0.15 -3.74
C ILE A 62 -2.43 0.21 -2.85
N VAL A 63 -3.15 -0.79 -2.35
CA VAL A 63 -4.28 -0.57 -1.44
C VAL A 63 -3.78 -0.02 -0.10
N GLY A 64 -2.74 -0.61 0.48
CA GLY A 64 -2.14 -0.14 1.72
C GLY A 64 -1.63 1.30 1.63
N LEU A 65 -0.90 1.64 0.56
CA LEU A 65 -0.43 3.00 0.29
C LEU A 65 -1.59 4.00 0.12
N SER A 66 -2.67 3.58 -0.55
CA SER A 66 -3.87 4.43 -0.72
C SER A 66 -4.54 4.74 0.61
N ILE A 67 -4.60 3.76 1.52
CA ILE A 67 -5.11 3.98 2.88
C ILE A 67 -4.25 5.02 3.61
N ILE A 68 -2.93 4.86 3.62
CA ILE A 68 -2.02 5.83 4.26
C ILE A 68 -2.15 7.21 3.61
N LYS A 69 -2.13 7.28 2.28
CA LYS A 69 -2.26 8.52 1.51
C LYS A 69 -3.57 9.27 1.79
N SER A 70 -4.67 8.55 2.03
CA SER A 70 -5.99 9.13 2.29
C SER A 70 -6.04 10.02 3.53
N TYR A 71 -5.13 9.82 4.49
CA TYR A 71 -5.02 10.67 5.68
C TYR A 71 -4.30 11.99 5.43
N GLY A 72 -3.53 12.11 4.36
CA GLY A 72 -2.88 13.37 3.96
C GLY A 72 -1.76 13.85 4.87
N ILE A 73 -1.20 12.99 5.75
CA ILE A 73 -0.30 13.38 6.82
C ILE A 73 1.17 13.15 6.44
N TRP A 74 1.48 12.05 5.74
CA TRP A 74 2.86 11.66 5.44
C TRP A 74 3.33 12.18 4.08
N PRO A 75 4.16 13.27 4.02
CA PRO A 75 4.53 13.91 2.76
C PRO A 75 5.13 12.95 1.73
N ASN A 76 6.02 12.05 2.15
CA ASN A 76 6.67 11.09 1.25
C ASN A 76 5.68 10.16 0.53
N VAL A 77 4.50 9.94 1.10
CA VAL A 77 3.42 9.15 0.49
C VAL A 77 2.43 10.04 -0.23
N VAL A 78 2.10 11.22 0.34
CA VAL A 78 1.08 12.13 -0.17
C VAL A 78 1.53 12.82 -1.46
N ASP A 79 2.79 13.23 -1.55
CA ASP A 79 3.32 14.05 -2.65
C ASP A 79 3.52 13.29 -3.97
N LYS A 80 3.35 11.96 -3.95
CA LYS A 80 3.47 11.11 -5.14
C LYS A 80 2.20 10.31 -5.38
N GLU A 81 1.89 10.02 -6.63
CA GLU A 81 0.85 9.04 -6.94
C GLU A 81 1.25 7.66 -6.42
N VAL A 82 0.25 6.82 -6.08
CA VAL A 82 0.53 5.49 -5.51
C VAL A 82 1.37 4.63 -6.46
N TRP A 83 1.15 4.76 -7.77
CA TRP A 83 1.91 4.07 -8.82
C TRP A 83 3.31 4.64 -9.03
N ASP A 84 3.56 5.89 -8.59
CA ASP A 84 4.84 6.59 -8.70
C ASP A 84 5.74 6.40 -7.47
N GLN A 85 5.29 5.66 -6.48
CA GLN A 85 6.14 5.31 -5.34
C GLN A 85 7.34 4.47 -5.81
N PRO A 86 8.57 4.79 -5.35
CA PRO A 86 9.79 4.14 -5.86
C PRO A 86 9.78 2.61 -5.72
N THR A 87 9.25 2.10 -4.61
CA THR A 87 9.13 0.64 -4.38
C THR A 87 8.20 0.01 -5.40
N ILE A 88 7.04 0.65 -5.70
CA ILE A 88 6.06 0.15 -6.66
C ILE A 88 6.65 0.16 -8.09
N LYS A 89 7.26 1.27 -8.50
CA LYS A 89 7.91 1.34 -9.82
C LYS A 89 8.96 0.26 -9.99
N ARG A 90 9.85 0.11 -9.01
CA ARG A 90 10.89 -0.91 -9.05
C ARG A 90 10.33 -2.33 -9.09
N ALA A 91 9.29 -2.60 -8.31
CA ALA A 91 8.62 -3.89 -8.31
C ALA A 91 7.99 -4.22 -9.67
N LEU A 92 7.36 -3.25 -10.34
CA LEU A 92 6.81 -3.42 -11.70
C LEU A 92 7.90 -3.68 -12.73
N GLU A 93 9.02 -2.93 -12.70
CA GLU A 93 10.18 -3.16 -13.57
C GLU A 93 10.74 -4.58 -13.43
N LEU A 94 10.71 -5.12 -12.21
CA LEU A 94 11.18 -6.47 -11.90
C LEU A 94 10.14 -7.57 -12.19
N GLY A 95 8.94 -7.20 -12.64
CA GLY A 95 7.86 -8.15 -12.92
C GLY A 95 7.30 -8.84 -11.68
N LEU A 96 7.32 -8.18 -10.51
CA LEU A 96 6.93 -8.75 -9.22
C LEU A 96 5.42 -8.72 -8.96
N GLY A 97 4.62 -8.22 -9.88
CA GLY A 97 3.17 -8.16 -9.77
C GLY A 97 2.55 -7.53 -11.02
N ARG A 98 1.28 -7.16 -10.93
CA ARG A 98 0.44 -6.75 -12.05
C ARG A 98 0.32 -5.24 -12.17
N ASN A 99 0.08 -4.79 -13.41
CA ASN A 99 -0.24 -3.41 -13.71
C ASN A 99 -1.68 -3.06 -13.30
N LYS A 100 -1.97 -1.77 -13.30
CA LYS A 100 -3.26 -1.18 -12.93
C LYS A 100 -4.45 -1.82 -13.66
N GLU A 101 -4.30 -2.09 -14.94
CA GLU A 101 -5.35 -2.61 -15.83
C GLU A 101 -5.70 -4.08 -15.54
N GLU A 102 -4.81 -4.79 -14.86
CA GLU A 102 -4.96 -6.22 -14.55
C GLU A 102 -5.50 -6.46 -13.14
N ILE A 103 -5.58 -5.40 -12.32
CA ILE A 103 -6.00 -5.49 -10.91
C ILE A 103 -7.48 -5.14 -10.78
N LYS A 104 -8.18 -5.91 -9.95
CA LYS A 104 -9.54 -5.60 -9.49
C LYS A 104 -9.52 -5.50 -7.97
N ILE A 105 -10.14 -4.45 -7.44
CA ILE A 105 -10.27 -4.25 -6.00
C ILE A 105 -11.71 -4.55 -5.61
N LEU A 106 -11.89 -5.53 -4.74
CA LEU A 106 -13.18 -5.91 -4.17
C LEU A 106 -13.16 -5.62 -2.68
N GLY A 107 -14.30 -5.21 -2.14
CA GLY A 107 -14.39 -4.95 -0.71
C GLY A 107 -15.78 -5.24 -0.17
N GLU A 108 -15.81 -5.86 1.02
CA GLU A 108 -17.02 -6.23 1.76
C GLU A 108 -16.87 -5.83 3.23
N SER A 109 -17.96 -5.41 3.85
CA SER A 109 -18.03 -5.13 5.29
C SER A 109 -19.26 -5.77 5.89
N LEU A 110 -19.04 -6.63 6.90
CA LEU A 110 -20.11 -7.31 7.65
C LEU A 110 -19.97 -6.98 9.16
N PRO A 111 -20.95 -6.28 9.78
CA PRO A 111 -22.11 -5.65 9.13
C PRO A 111 -21.69 -4.48 8.23
N ARG A 112 -22.55 -4.12 7.28
CA ARG A 112 -22.28 -3.03 6.33
C ARG A 112 -22.00 -1.72 7.06
N LYS A 113 -20.81 -1.16 6.88
CA LYS A 113 -20.35 0.08 7.51
C LYS A 113 -20.12 1.14 6.44
N GLU A 114 -20.78 2.28 6.57
CA GLU A 114 -20.65 3.38 5.62
C GLU A 114 -19.21 3.85 5.45
N LYS A 115 -18.49 4.08 6.56
CA LYS A 115 -17.06 4.47 6.55
C LYS A 115 -16.16 3.52 5.77
N PHE A 116 -16.47 2.22 5.74
CA PHE A 116 -15.73 1.26 4.93
C PHE A 116 -15.91 1.56 3.44
N TYR A 117 -17.13 1.81 3.00
CA TYR A 117 -17.42 2.09 1.59
C TYR A 117 -16.92 3.47 1.15
N GLU A 118 -16.87 4.46 2.03
CA GLU A 118 -16.20 5.75 1.80
C GLU A 118 -14.69 5.54 1.58
N MET A 119 -14.04 4.73 2.41
CA MET A 119 -12.64 4.38 2.23
C MET A 119 -12.41 3.62 0.92
N MET A 120 -13.26 2.66 0.57
CA MET A 120 -13.20 1.96 -0.72
C MET A 120 -13.30 2.92 -1.89
N GLN A 121 -14.21 3.92 -1.83
CA GLN A 121 -14.30 4.97 -2.84
C GLN A 121 -12.97 5.73 -2.97
N THR A 122 -12.37 6.10 -1.84
CA THR A 122 -11.09 6.82 -1.80
C THR A 122 -9.96 5.98 -2.41
N ILE A 123 -9.90 4.69 -2.10
CA ILE A 123 -8.93 3.76 -2.67
C ILE A 123 -9.08 3.70 -4.20
N HIS A 124 -10.29 3.52 -4.72
CA HIS A 124 -10.54 3.52 -6.16
C HIS A 124 -10.11 4.83 -6.83
N ASN A 125 -10.37 5.97 -6.20
CA ASN A 125 -9.96 7.27 -6.71
C ASN A 125 -8.43 7.42 -6.76
N LEU A 126 -7.74 7.04 -5.68
CA LEU A 126 -6.29 7.17 -5.56
C LEU A 126 -5.51 6.18 -6.44
N THR A 127 -6.03 4.98 -6.61
CA THR A 127 -5.42 3.96 -7.48
C THR A 127 -5.77 4.16 -8.94
N GLY A 128 -6.91 4.82 -9.23
CA GLY A 128 -7.51 4.90 -10.55
C GLY A 128 -7.95 3.54 -11.09
N ILE A 129 -8.06 2.51 -10.24
CA ILE A 129 -8.65 1.21 -10.61
C ILE A 129 -10.17 1.32 -10.51
N PRO A 130 -10.93 0.99 -11.57
CA PRO A 130 -12.38 1.12 -11.56
C PRO A 130 -13.02 0.17 -10.54
N ARG A 131 -14.23 0.52 -10.11
CA ARG A 131 -15.06 -0.42 -9.35
C ARG A 131 -15.43 -1.62 -10.22
N ALA A 132 -15.40 -2.80 -9.65
CA ALA A 132 -15.83 -4.02 -10.32
C ALA A 132 -17.36 -4.07 -10.44
#